data_4dc0423bf24aa497612988b76ba29906
#
_entry.id   4dc0423bf24aa497612988b76ba29906
#
_cell.length_a   1.000
_cell.length_b   1.000
_cell.length_c   1.000
_cell.angle_alpha   90.00
_cell.angle_beta   90.00
_cell.angle_gamma   90.00
#
_symmetry.space_group_name_H-M   'P 1'
#
loop_
_entity.id
_entity.type
_entity.pdbx_description
1 polymer ?
#
loop_
_entity_poly.entity_id
_entity_poly.type
_entity_poly.pdbx_seq_one_letter_code
_entity_poly.pdbx_strand_id
1 'polypeptide(L)'
;KEGLSDLLNNLRTNLSGKEGEEKTLIERRIARLTGSVAVMYVGAATEVEMKEKKDRVDDAIRATKAAIAEGYVPGGGTAFLRCRKYVDAETGTDGEILVNKVLLEPVSQILKNSGKYTEEFLEAVDKLSGNMGYNAKTEKIEDLIKSGIIDPVKVLRCSLENAASAATMILTSETLIVDTL
;
A
#
# COMPACT_ATOMS: atom_id res chain seq x y z
N LYS A 1 -27.57 -17.61 26.82
CA LYS A 1 -26.25 -17.82 26.17
C LYS A 1 -26.33 -18.73 24.93
N GLU A 2 -27.22 -19.74 24.91
CA GLU A 2 -27.41 -20.65 23.78
C GLU A 2 -27.87 -19.90 22.50
N GLY A 3 -28.86 -19.04 22.60
CA GLY A 3 -29.37 -18.30 21.45
C GLY A 3 -28.34 -17.32 20.79
N LEU A 4 -27.28 -16.90 21.51
CA LEU A 4 -26.23 -16.07 20.96
C LEU A 4 -25.25 -16.88 20.07
N SER A 5 -24.95 -18.12 20.50
CA SER A 5 -24.07 -19.02 19.72
C SER A 5 -24.75 -19.43 18.41
N ASP A 6 -26.04 -19.72 18.45
CA ASP A 6 -26.81 -20.07 17.23
C ASP A 6 -26.91 -18.88 16.27
N LEU A 7 -27.13 -17.68 16.79
CA LEU A 7 -27.15 -16.45 16.01
C LEU A 7 -25.80 -16.19 15.35
N LEU A 8 -24.69 -16.39 16.08
CA LEU A 8 -23.33 -16.21 15.53
C LEU A 8 -23.01 -17.24 14.48
N ASN A 9 -23.42 -18.50 14.66
CA ASN A 9 -23.24 -19.55 13.65
C ASN A 9 -24.04 -19.24 12.38
N ASN A 10 -25.29 -18.82 12.50
CA ASN A 10 -26.10 -18.40 11.37
C ASN A 10 -25.50 -17.20 10.62
N LEU A 11 -24.94 -16.20 11.33
CA LEU A 11 -24.28 -15.07 10.72
C LEU A 11 -22.99 -15.47 10.00
N ARG A 12 -22.22 -16.40 10.56
CA ARG A 12 -21.01 -16.94 9.92
C ARG A 12 -21.32 -17.76 8.68
N THR A 13 -22.39 -18.55 8.71
CA THR A 13 -22.85 -19.31 7.53
C THR A 13 -23.32 -18.35 6.43
N ASN A 14 -24.01 -17.27 6.78
CA ASN A 14 -24.43 -16.26 5.82
C ASN A 14 -23.27 -15.40 5.28
N LEU A 15 -22.11 -15.39 5.95
CA LEU A 15 -20.91 -14.70 5.49
C LEU A 15 -20.23 -15.46 4.34
N SER A 16 -20.29 -16.80 4.35
CA SER A 16 -19.73 -17.64 3.32
C SER A 16 -20.56 -17.57 2.03
N GLY A 17 -20.19 -16.70 1.11
CA GLY A 17 -20.85 -16.51 -0.18
C GLY A 17 -21.31 -15.07 -0.45
N LYS A 18 -21.01 -14.13 0.45
CA LYS A 18 -21.29 -12.71 0.25
C LYS A 18 -20.00 -11.90 0.08
N GLU A 19 -20.06 -10.90 -0.81
CA GLU A 19 -18.95 -10.00 -1.13
C GLU A 19 -19.37 -8.53 -0.97
N GLY A 20 -18.37 -7.63 -0.91
CA GLY A 20 -18.61 -6.18 -0.87
C GLY A 20 -19.21 -5.66 0.43
N GLU A 21 -20.19 -4.75 0.32
CA GLU A 21 -20.82 -4.07 1.46
C GLU A 21 -21.58 -5.00 2.38
N GLU A 22 -22.27 -6.00 1.83
CA GLU A 22 -23.05 -6.96 2.63
C GLU A 22 -22.14 -7.78 3.54
N LYS A 23 -20.99 -8.21 3.06
CA LYS A 23 -19.97 -8.87 3.86
C LYS A 23 -19.52 -8.01 5.04
N THR A 24 -19.21 -6.75 4.76
CA THR A 24 -18.77 -5.78 5.77
C THR A 24 -19.84 -5.54 6.84
N LEU A 25 -21.11 -5.48 6.46
CA LEU A 25 -22.21 -5.31 7.41
C LEU A 25 -22.39 -6.52 8.32
N ILE A 26 -22.28 -7.73 7.79
CA ILE A 26 -22.37 -8.98 8.58
C ILE A 26 -21.17 -9.08 9.54
N GLU A 27 -19.96 -8.79 9.06
CA GLU A 27 -18.75 -8.77 9.89
C GLU A 27 -18.86 -7.78 11.06
N ARG A 28 -19.37 -6.57 10.82
CA ARG A 28 -19.65 -5.57 11.87
C ARG A 28 -20.68 -6.07 12.88
N ARG A 29 -21.72 -6.78 12.40
CA ARG A 29 -22.74 -7.35 13.29
C ARG A 29 -22.18 -8.45 14.19
N ILE A 30 -21.38 -9.35 13.62
CA ILE A 30 -20.65 -10.40 14.37
C ILE A 30 -19.72 -9.75 15.40
N ALA A 31 -18.92 -8.76 15.02
CA ALA A 31 -18.00 -8.06 15.90
C ALA A 31 -18.72 -7.39 17.09
N ARG A 32 -19.89 -6.76 16.87
CA ARG A 32 -20.71 -6.17 17.94
C ARG A 32 -21.24 -7.22 18.91
N LEU A 33 -21.67 -8.36 18.39
CA LEU A 33 -22.20 -9.45 19.21
C LEU A 33 -21.13 -10.18 20.03
N THR A 34 -19.91 -10.24 19.50
CA THR A 34 -18.75 -10.85 20.18
C THR A 34 -18.03 -9.88 21.14
N GLY A 35 -18.44 -8.61 21.17
CA GLY A 35 -17.78 -7.58 21.98
C GLY A 35 -16.40 -7.16 21.44
N SER A 36 -16.09 -7.48 20.18
CA SER A 36 -14.80 -7.21 19.56
C SER A 36 -14.77 -5.87 18.79
N VAL A 37 -15.49 -4.86 19.26
CA VAL A 37 -15.51 -3.51 18.68
C VAL A 37 -14.68 -2.59 19.55
N ALA A 38 -13.62 -2.05 18.98
CA ALA A 38 -12.87 -0.93 19.55
C ALA A 38 -13.35 0.38 18.94
N VAL A 39 -13.54 1.40 19.77
CA VAL A 39 -13.92 2.75 19.33
C VAL A 39 -12.77 3.69 19.64
N MET A 40 -12.28 4.37 18.61
CA MET A 40 -11.25 5.39 18.75
C MET A 40 -11.87 6.78 18.61
N TYR A 41 -11.74 7.60 19.64
CA TYR A 41 -12.20 8.98 19.62
C TYR A 41 -11.07 9.89 19.15
N VAL A 42 -11.34 10.68 18.10
CA VAL A 42 -10.39 11.62 17.52
C VAL A 42 -10.90 13.03 17.74
N GLY A 43 -10.05 13.91 18.24
CA GLY A 43 -10.36 15.34 18.45
C GLY A 43 -9.22 16.24 18.03
N ALA A 44 -9.56 17.48 17.69
CA ALA A 44 -8.60 18.53 17.35
C ALA A 44 -9.19 19.92 17.70
N ALA A 45 -8.38 20.98 17.58
CA ALA A 45 -8.82 22.33 17.86
C ALA A 45 -9.78 22.91 16.80
N THR A 46 -9.67 22.42 15.54
CA THR A 46 -10.53 22.83 14.42
C THR A 46 -11.16 21.63 13.74
N GLU A 47 -12.27 21.84 13.04
CA GLU A 47 -12.98 20.79 12.29
C GLU A 47 -12.09 20.22 11.15
N VAL A 48 -11.35 21.09 10.45
CA VAL A 48 -10.45 20.68 9.37
C VAL A 48 -9.33 19.78 9.91
N GLU A 49 -8.72 20.15 11.02
CA GLU A 49 -7.68 19.36 11.67
C GLU A 49 -8.22 18.03 12.19
N MET A 50 -9.43 18.04 12.73
CA MET A 50 -10.10 16.82 13.20
C MET A 50 -10.35 15.84 12.05
N LYS A 51 -10.81 16.35 10.90
CA LYS A 51 -11.05 15.56 9.70
C LYS A 51 -9.73 14.96 9.17
N GLU A 52 -8.68 15.76 9.09
CA GLU A 52 -7.35 15.31 8.67
C GLU A 52 -6.80 14.21 9.59
N LYS A 53 -6.92 14.38 10.90
CA LYS A 53 -6.53 13.35 11.87
C LYS A 53 -7.35 12.07 11.73
N LYS A 54 -8.65 12.19 11.50
CA LYS A 54 -9.52 11.04 11.28
C LYS A 54 -9.11 10.27 10.04
N ASP A 55 -8.88 10.95 8.93
CA ASP A 55 -8.46 10.34 7.66
C ASP A 55 -7.11 9.61 7.83
N ARG A 56 -6.17 10.21 8.55
CA ARG A 56 -4.87 9.60 8.89
C ARG A 56 -5.00 8.34 9.75
N VAL A 57 -5.94 8.34 10.70
CA VAL A 57 -6.23 7.16 11.52
C VAL A 57 -6.87 6.04 10.68
N ASP A 58 -7.81 6.39 9.80
CA ASP A 58 -8.43 5.42 8.89
C ASP A 58 -7.40 4.79 7.95
N ASP A 59 -6.47 5.57 7.41
CA ASP A 59 -5.37 5.08 6.58
C ASP A 59 -4.44 4.13 7.36
N ALA A 60 -4.08 4.48 8.59
CA ALA A 60 -3.26 3.62 9.45
C ALA A 60 -3.95 2.28 9.75
N ILE A 61 -5.28 2.29 10.00
CA ILE A 61 -6.06 1.07 10.22
C ILE A 61 -6.09 0.20 8.95
N ARG A 62 -6.29 0.81 7.79
CA ARG A 62 -6.30 0.09 6.50
C ARG A 62 -4.94 -0.51 6.18
N ALA A 63 -3.86 0.25 6.37
CA ALA A 63 -2.48 -0.21 6.20
C ALA A 63 -2.15 -1.38 7.13
N THR A 64 -2.55 -1.29 8.40
CA THR A 64 -2.36 -2.37 9.38
C THR A 64 -3.11 -3.65 8.98
N LYS A 65 -4.37 -3.53 8.54
CA LYS A 65 -5.15 -4.67 8.03
C LYS A 65 -4.52 -5.29 6.79
N ALA A 66 -3.99 -4.48 5.89
CA ALA A 66 -3.28 -4.95 4.70
C ALA A 66 -2.00 -5.70 5.07
N ALA A 67 -1.24 -5.20 6.05
CA ALA A 67 -0.03 -5.85 6.57
C ALA A 67 -0.33 -7.18 7.27
N ILE A 68 -1.45 -7.28 8.00
CA ILE A 68 -1.89 -8.54 8.62
C ILE A 68 -2.27 -9.57 7.55
N ALA A 69 -2.87 -9.13 6.43
CA ALA A 69 -3.36 -10.03 5.38
C ALA A 69 -2.22 -10.63 4.53
N GLU A 70 -1.22 -9.85 4.13
CA GLU A 70 -0.17 -10.28 3.18
C GLU A 70 1.26 -10.03 3.68
N GLY A 71 1.42 -9.56 4.91
CA GLY A 71 2.73 -9.24 5.47
C GLY A 71 3.22 -7.85 5.11
N TYR A 72 4.48 -7.57 5.45
CA TYR A 72 5.14 -6.29 5.22
C TYR A 72 6.55 -6.49 4.65
N VAL A 73 7.06 -5.46 3.99
CA VAL A 73 8.38 -5.40 3.36
C VAL A 73 9.09 -4.10 3.75
N PRO A 74 10.41 -3.95 3.48
CA PRO A 74 11.08 -2.67 3.64
C PRO A 74 10.38 -1.58 2.82
N GLY A 75 10.08 -0.46 3.47
CA GLY A 75 9.39 0.67 2.86
C GLY A 75 10.30 1.59 2.06
N GLY A 76 9.83 2.81 1.85
CA GLY A 76 10.61 3.84 1.13
C GLY A 76 10.91 3.49 -0.32
N GLY A 77 10.05 2.71 -0.99
CA GLY A 77 10.25 2.26 -2.37
C GLY A 77 11.28 1.14 -2.53
N THR A 78 11.97 0.74 -1.46
CA THR A 78 13.05 -0.27 -1.50
C THR A 78 12.56 -1.62 -2.01
N ALA A 79 11.35 -2.04 -1.67
CA ALA A 79 10.77 -3.29 -2.15
C ALA A 79 10.69 -3.33 -3.68
N PHE A 80 10.29 -2.24 -4.32
CA PHE A 80 10.26 -2.13 -5.80
C PHE A 80 11.66 -2.26 -6.41
N LEU A 81 12.68 -1.64 -5.81
CA LEU A 81 14.07 -1.81 -6.26
C LEU A 81 14.51 -3.27 -6.21
N ARG A 82 14.12 -4.01 -5.18
CA ARG A 82 14.46 -5.45 -5.07
C ARG A 82 13.75 -6.28 -6.13
N CYS A 83 12.54 -5.91 -6.54
CA CYS A 83 11.80 -6.58 -7.61
C CYS A 83 12.46 -6.39 -8.97
N ARG A 84 13.19 -5.30 -9.23
CA ARG A 84 13.88 -5.05 -10.49
C ARG A 84 14.84 -6.18 -10.91
N LYS A 85 15.44 -6.86 -9.94
CA LYS A 85 16.37 -7.98 -10.21
C LYS A 85 15.71 -9.19 -10.91
N TYR A 86 14.39 -9.26 -10.87
CA TYR A 86 13.61 -10.33 -11.47
C TYR A 86 12.96 -9.93 -12.81
N VAL A 87 13.21 -8.71 -13.25
CA VAL A 87 12.69 -8.17 -14.50
C VAL A 87 13.88 -7.85 -15.42
N ASP A 88 13.91 -8.47 -16.60
CA ASP A 88 15.01 -8.29 -17.52
C ASP A 88 15.00 -6.85 -18.09
N ALA A 89 16.11 -6.14 -17.87
CA ALA A 89 16.29 -4.76 -18.31
C ALA A 89 17.07 -4.62 -19.63
N GLU A 90 17.76 -5.67 -20.08
CA GLU A 90 18.70 -5.60 -21.19
C GLU A 90 18.21 -6.37 -22.42
N THR A 91 17.73 -7.59 -22.22
CA THR A 91 17.34 -8.53 -23.30
C THR A 91 15.86 -8.86 -23.28
N GLY A 92 15.10 -8.31 -22.32
CA GLY A 92 13.67 -8.51 -22.15
C GLY A 92 12.85 -7.82 -23.24
N THR A 93 11.55 -8.06 -23.21
CA THR A 93 10.58 -7.34 -24.04
C THR A 93 10.51 -5.86 -23.67
N ASP A 94 10.02 -5.01 -24.59
CA ASP A 94 9.83 -3.58 -24.33
C ASP A 94 9.02 -3.32 -23.05
N GLY A 95 8.05 -4.19 -22.77
CA GLY A 95 7.25 -4.13 -21.54
C GLY A 95 8.07 -4.43 -20.27
N GLU A 96 8.96 -5.41 -20.30
CA GLU A 96 9.87 -5.71 -19.19
C GLU A 96 10.85 -4.58 -18.94
N ILE A 97 11.44 -4.03 -19.99
CA ILE A 97 12.33 -2.87 -19.89
C ILE A 97 11.60 -1.67 -19.30
N LEU A 98 10.36 -1.41 -19.73
CA LEU A 98 9.52 -0.34 -19.19
C LEU A 98 9.23 -0.54 -17.72
N VAL A 99 8.77 -1.74 -17.31
CA VAL A 99 8.48 -2.06 -15.92
C VAL A 99 9.72 -1.91 -15.05
N ASN A 100 10.88 -2.39 -15.51
CA ASN A 100 12.14 -2.23 -14.78
C ASN A 100 12.47 -0.76 -14.50
N LYS A 101 12.24 0.15 -15.45
CA LYS A 101 12.42 1.60 -15.25
C LYS A 101 11.42 2.16 -14.27
N VAL A 102 10.15 1.81 -14.40
CA VAL A 102 9.06 2.29 -13.52
C VAL A 102 9.28 1.90 -12.05
N LEU A 103 9.80 0.70 -11.80
CA LEU A 103 10.10 0.24 -10.44
C LEU A 103 11.18 1.07 -9.72
N LEU A 104 11.98 1.85 -10.45
CA LEU A 104 12.99 2.77 -9.90
C LEU A 104 12.39 4.10 -9.43
N GLU A 105 11.27 4.54 -10.03
CA GLU A 105 10.72 5.88 -9.83
C GLU A 105 10.32 6.20 -8.38
N PRO A 106 9.72 5.30 -7.57
CA PRO A 106 9.37 5.63 -6.19
C PRO A 106 10.56 6.06 -5.35
N VAL A 107 11.69 5.36 -5.44
CA VAL A 107 12.92 5.74 -4.72
C VAL A 107 13.53 7.01 -5.29
N SER A 108 13.58 7.12 -6.62
CA SER A 108 14.05 8.32 -7.32
C SER A 108 13.29 9.56 -6.85
N GLN A 109 11.96 9.48 -6.73
CA GLN A 109 11.14 10.59 -6.27
C GLN A 109 11.38 10.92 -4.79
N ILE A 110 11.56 9.93 -3.92
CA ILE A 110 11.92 10.16 -2.51
C ILE A 110 13.26 10.88 -2.39
N LEU A 111 14.25 10.47 -3.18
CA LEU A 111 15.57 11.13 -3.23
C LEU A 111 15.46 12.58 -3.72
N LYS A 112 14.66 12.83 -4.77
CA LYS A 112 14.38 14.18 -5.27
C LYS A 112 13.73 15.05 -4.20
N ASN A 113 12.71 14.55 -3.52
CA ASN A 113 12.00 15.26 -2.48
C ASN A 113 12.88 15.57 -1.25
N SER A 114 13.86 14.70 -0.95
CA SER A 114 14.83 14.92 0.14
C SER A 114 16.02 15.78 -0.26
N GLY A 115 16.10 16.22 -1.53
CA GLY A 115 17.23 17.01 -2.04
C GLY A 115 18.54 16.23 -2.17
N LYS A 116 18.50 14.89 -2.11
CA LYS A 116 19.69 14.02 -2.19
C LYS A 116 19.79 13.25 -3.50
N TYR A 117 18.99 13.63 -4.49
CA TYR A 117 19.00 12.95 -5.78
C TYR A 117 20.28 13.27 -6.56
N THR A 118 21.09 12.25 -6.79
CA THR A 118 22.09 12.19 -7.84
C THR A 118 22.01 10.79 -8.47
N GLU A 119 22.38 10.64 -9.73
CA GLU A 119 22.39 9.32 -10.38
C GLU A 119 23.32 8.34 -9.65
N GLU A 120 24.48 8.81 -9.22
CA GLU A 120 25.45 8.02 -8.44
C GLU A 120 24.87 7.53 -7.12
N PHE A 121 24.10 8.38 -6.41
CA PHE A 121 23.48 8.00 -5.14
C PHE A 121 22.31 7.02 -5.36
N LEU A 122 21.52 7.22 -6.41
CA LEU A 122 20.46 6.30 -6.78
C LEU A 122 21.01 4.92 -7.13
N GLU A 123 22.09 4.84 -7.92
CA GLU A 123 22.78 3.58 -8.20
C GLU A 123 23.38 2.94 -6.93
N ALA A 124 23.91 3.73 -6.02
CA ALA A 124 24.41 3.21 -4.74
C ALA A 124 23.28 2.57 -3.92
N VAL A 125 22.11 3.19 -3.87
CA VAL A 125 20.91 2.64 -3.19
C VAL A 125 20.38 1.39 -3.91
N ASP A 126 20.41 1.35 -5.24
CA ASP A 126 19.95 0.19 -6.03
C ASP A 126 20.86 -1.03 -5.81
N LYS A 127 22.16 -0.84 -5.66
CA LYS A 127 23.15 -1.90 -5.39
C LYS A 127 23.04 -2.51 -3.99
N LEU A 128 22.31 -1.88 -3.07
CA LEU A 128 22.10 -2.43 -1.72
C LEU A 128 21.31 -3.74 -1.78
N SER A 129 21.38 -4.55 -0.74
CA SER A 129 20.70 -5.83 -0.64
C SER A 129 19.85 -5.94 0.63
N GLY A 130 18.91 -6.87 0.63
CA GLY A 130 18.04 -7.14 1.78
C GLY A 130 17.20 -5.93 2.17
N ASN A 131 17.17 -5.63 3.45
CA ASN A 131 16.36 -4.57 4.04
C ASN A 131 17.04 -3.19 4.05
N MET A 132 18.26 -3.11 3.53
CA MET A 132 19.01 -1.86 3.48
C MET A 132 18.39 -0.90 2.46
N GLY A 133 18.20 0.34 2.86
CA GLY A 133 17.63 1.39 2.00
C GLY A 133 17.91 2.77 2.57
N TYR A 134 17.45 3.79 1.86
CA TYR A 134 17.62 5.19 2.27
C TYR A 134 16.48 5.65 3.18
N ASN A 135 16.84 6.14 4.37
CA ASN A 135 15.93 6.80 5.29
C ASN A 135 15.99 8.32 5.09
N ALA A 136 14.96 8.90 4.48
CA ALA A 136 14.89 10.33 4.21
C ALA A 136 14.80 11.20 5.48
N LYS A 137 14.37 10.64 6.62
CA LYS A 137 14.30 11.37 7.89
C LYS A 137 15.65 11.53 8.56
N THR A 138 16.49 10.49 8.52
CA THR A 138 17.84 10.49 9.12
C THR A 138 18.91 10.82 8.09
N GLU A 139 18.56 10.89 6.81
CA GLU A 139 19.46 11.06 5.66
C GLU A 139 20.59 10.02 5.59
N LYS A 140 20.30 8.79 6.01
CA LYS A 140 21.28 7.68 6.08
C LYS A 140 20.76 6.44 5.36
N ILE A 141 21.72 5.61 4.94
CA ILE A 141 21.46 4.24 4.50
C ILE A 141 21.47 3.35 5.73
N GLU A 142 20.35 2.67 6.00
CA GLU A 142 20.19 1.81 7.17
C GLU A 142 19.20 0.66 6.90
N ASP A 143 19.07 -0.26 7.86
CA ASP A 143 18.05 -1.32 7.80
C ASP A 143 16.68 -0.71 8.09
N LEU A 144 15.88 -0.61 7.03
CA LEU A 144 14.57 0.07 7.09
C LEU A 144 13.57 -0.66 7.98
N ILE A 145 13.62 -2.00 8.05
CA ILE A 145 12.74 -2.76 8.95
C ILE A 145 13.08 -2.46 10.41
N LYS A 146 14.37 -2.41 10.77
CA LYS A 146 14.79 -2.05 12.14
C LYS A 146 14.44 -0.62 12.49
N SER A 147 14.48 0.27 11.52
CA SER A 147 14.10 1.69 11.68
C SER A 147 12.59 1.91 11.67
N GLY A 148 11.77 0.84 11.49
CA GLY A 148 10.31 0.93 11.46
C GLY A 148 9.75 1.51 10.17
N ILE A 149 10.53 1.55 9.10
CA ILE A 149 10.09 1.99 7.77
C ILE A 149 9.66 0.77 6.98
N ILE A 150 8.38 0.48 7.02
CA ILE A 150 7.77 -0.72 6.42
C ILE A 150 6.56 -0.34 5.59
N ASP A 151 6.33 -1.11 4.52
CA ASP A 151 5.15 -0.99 3.68
C ASP A 151 4.39 -2.33 3.64
N PRO A 152 3.03 -2.32 3.65
CA PRO A 152 2.25 -3.53 3.47
C PRO A 152 2.39 -4.08 2.05
N VAL A 153 2.67 -5.37 1.90
CA VAL A 153 2.81 -6.04 0.59
C VAL A 153 1.58 -5.84 -0.27
N LYS A 154 0.39 -6.00 0.30
CA LYS A 154 -0.88 -5.82 -0.40
C LYS A 154 -1.01 -4.44 -1.05
N VAL A 155 -0.58 -3.38 -0.36
CA VAL A 155 -0.64 -2.01 -0.89
C VAL A 155 0.26 -1.87 -2.11
N LEU A 156 1.51 -2.35 -2.03
CA LEU A 156 2.48 -2.27 -3.12
C LEU A 156 2.01 -3.08 -4.34
N ARG A 157 1.54 -4.31 -4.11
CA ARG A 157 1.01 -5.18 -5.17
C ARG A 157 -0.19 -4.55 -5.88
N CYS A 158 -1.21 -4.14 -5.12
CA CYS A 158 -2.40 -3.51 -5.70
C CYS A 158 -2.10 -2.20 -6.42
N SER A 159 -1.14 -1.40 -5.92
CA SER A 159 -0.76 -0.15 -6.59
C SER A 159 -0.13 -0.42 -7.96
N LEU A 160 0.73 -1.43 -8.06
CA LEU A 160 1.37 -1.81 -9.32
C LEU A 160 0.35 -2.40 -10.32
N GLU A 161 -0.53 -3.30 -9.85
CA GLU A 161 -1.61 -3.89 -10.66
C GLU A 161 -2.55 -2.82 -11.21
N ASN A 162 -2.99 -1.88 -10.36
CA ASN A 162 -3.86 -0.80 -10.76
C ASN A 162 -3.18 0.19 -11.71
N ALA A 163 -1.91 0.51 -11.48
CA ALA A 163 -1.13 1.36 -12.38
C ALA A 163 -0.96 0.73 -13.77
N ALA A 164 -0.66 -0.57 -13.82
CA ALA A 164 -0.57 -1.29 -15.08
C ALA A 164 -1.91 -1.34 -15.82
N SER A 165 -3.00 -1.57 -15.09
CA SER A 165 -4.36 -1.57 -15.67
C SER A 165 -4.73 -0.21 -16.26
N ALA A 166 -4.49 0.88 -15.53
CA ALA A 166 -4.76 2.24 -16.00
C ALA A 166 -3.90 2.60 -17.21
N ALA A 167 -2.60 2.28 -17.17
CA ALA A 167 -1.69 2.53 -18.28
C ALA A 167 -2.11 1.76 -19.55
N THR A 168 -2.52 0.50 -19.39
CA THR A 168 -2.99 -0.33 -20.51
C THR A 168 -4.24 0.27 -21.16
N MET A 169 -5.20 0.77 -20.36
CA MET A 169 -6.38 1.44 -20.92
C MET A 169 -6.00 2.67 -21.77
N ILE A 170 -5.07 3.47 -21.29
CA ILE A 170 -4.61 4.66 -22.04
C ILE A 170 -3.88 4.26 -23.31
N LEU A 171 -2.97 3.29 -23.24
CA LEU A 171 -2.18 2.82 -24.37
C LEU A 171 -3.01 2.16 -25.47
N THR A 172 -4.14 1.53 -25.11
CA THR A 172 -5.03 0.86 -26.07
C THR A 172 -6.14 1.78 -26.60
N SER A 173 -6.25 3.01 -26.09
CA SER A 173 -7.26 3.99 -26.52
C SER A 173 -6.74 4.80 -27.72
N GLU A 174 -7.56 4.91 -28.78
CA GLU A 174 -7.24 5.74 -29.95
C GLU A 174 -7.63 7.20 -29.74
N THR A 175 -8.61 7.48 -28.90
CA THR A 175 -9.18 8.82 -28.73
C THR A 175 -9.51 9.08 -27.26
N LEU A 176 -9.17 10.28 -26.79
CA LEU A 176 -9.60 10.80 -25.50
C LEU A 176 -10.56 11.98 -25.70
N ILE A 177 -11.75 11.89 -25.15
CA ILE A 177 -12.73 12.99 -25.15
C ILE A 177 -12.69 13.64 -23.77
N VAL A 178 -12.39 14.94 -23.74
CA VAL A 178 -12.31 15.73 -22.49
C VAL A 178 -13.25 16.93 -22.63
N ASP A 179 -14.09 17.14 -21.63
CA ASP A 179 -14.85 18.39 -21.49
C ASP A 179 -13.88 19.50 -21.10
N THR A 180 -13.77 20.51 -21.93
CA THR A 180 -13.04 21.74 -21.61
C THR A 180 -14.00 22.66 -20.84
N LEU A 181 -13.74 22.86 -19.57
CA LEU A 181 -14.39 23.86 -18.73
C LEU A 181 -13.98 25.28 -19.11
#